data_55aac851007a8b5c2cf78139a2f3e689
#
_entry.id   55aac851007a8b5c2cf78139a2f3e689
#
_cell.length_a   1.000
_cell.length_b   1.000
_cell.length_c   1.000
_cell.angle_alpha   90.00
_cell.angle_beta   90.00
_cell.angle_gamma   90.00
#
_symmetry.space_group_name_H-M   'P 1'
#
loop_
_entity.id
_entity.type
_entity.pdbx_description
1 polymer ?
#
loop_
_entity_poly.entity_id
_entity_poly.type
_entity_poly.pdbx_seq_one_letter_code
_entity_poly.pdbx_strand_id
1 'polypeptide(L)'
;VVAGCFLVLTTTSGLGFYGLAVYLNVFSRELHWDVSSISLATTLFFVVTGVFGLFAAGLIARHDVRIVIVGGGITGGVALALLGQVQERWHLFVVYALFGIGFAAAGLVPATTVVTRWYHTRRSMALAIASTGLSVGGIAMTPFAKALLDRVSLESGMALLGLVWVAGTVPFALVLVKPDPAALGWAPDGARLDAGTPPTALGGTPFSEAQASRFFVGITIAYVFALGSQVGAIQQLVKLVEERTDPGTAALATVFLAATSVIARLLGGRIVSYLPMARFTALLAVVQAAALTMLAFAESTVPLFAAIILFGATIGNILMLQPLLISQRFGVVDYPRIFGRSQFFTMFGVAGGPLLLGWLYDSTGGYRTPYLVGAACSFTGGIVFMWAGPATEPATVGAGPLLRYRRRAMSER
;
A
#
# COMPACT_ATOMS: atom_id res chain seq x y z
N VAL A 1 3.19 18.13 4.82
CA VAL A 1 2.16 17.19 4.31
C VAL A 1 2.79 15.85 3.97
N VAL A 2 3.72 15.76 2.99
CA VAL A 2 4.35 14.49 2.57
C VAL A 2 5.05 13.78 3.74
N ALA A 3 5.82 14.52 4.55
CA ALA A 3 6.48 13.96 5.73
C ALA A 3 5.48 13.38 6.75
N GLY A 4 4.34 14.05 6.96
CA GLY A 4 3.28 13.52 7.83
C GLY A 4 2.69 12.22 7.31
N CYS A 5 2.37 12.16 6.01
CA CYS A 5 1.90 10.93 5.36
C CYS A 5 2.95 9.81 5.40
N PHE A 6 4.23 10.14 5.20
CA PHE A 6 5.34 9.17 5.31
C PHE A 6 5.42 8.56 6.71
N LEU A 7 5.39 9.39 7.77
CA LEU A 7 5.49 8.91 9.16
C LEU A 7 4.27 8.07 9.57
N VAL A 8 3.07 8.52 9.20
CA VAL A 8 1.83 7.74 9.43
C VAL A 8 1.91 6.39 8.71
N LEU A 9 2.31 6.37 7.43
CA LEU A 9 2.46 5.12 6.68
C LEU A 9 3.59 4.22 7.20
N THR A 10 4.68 4.80 7.73
CA THR A 10 5.76 4.05 8.38
C THR A 10 5.22 3.29 9.60
N THR A 11 4.48 3.97 10.45
CA THR A 11 3.92 3.37 11.66
C THR A 11 2.85 2.33 11.33
N THR A 12 1.88 2.71 10.49
CA THR A 12 0.75 1.82 10.16
C THR A 12 1.19 0.59 9.39
N SER A 13 2.09 0.71 8.44
CA SER A 13 2.60 -0.44 7.70
C SER A 13 3.48 -1.34 8.57
N GLY A 14 4.38 -0.75 9.35
CA GLY A 14 5.31 -1.52 10.16
C GLY A 14 4.63 -2.32 11.26
N LEU A 15 3.73 -1.70 12.00
CA LEU A 15 2.99 -2.37 13.08
C LEU A 15 1.71 -3.06 12.60
N GLY A 16 1.08 -2.58 11.51
CA GLY A 16 -0.16 -3.15 11.00
C GLY A 16 0.06 -4.26 9.98
N PHE A 17 0.83 -4.03 8.92
CA PHE A 17 1.01 -5.01 7.85
C PHE A 17 2.14 -6.02 8.17
N TYR A 18 3.34 -5.51 8.42
CA TYR A 18 4.50 -6.37 8.70
C TYR A 18 4.50 -6.92 10.13
N GLY A 19 3.92 -6.18 11.08
CA GLY A 19 3.79 -6.61 12.47
C GLY A 19 2.97 -7.87 12.65
N LEU A 20 1.99 -8.13 11.77
CA LEU A 20 1.15 -9.33 11.85
C LEU A 20 1.94 -10.64 11.88
N ALA A 21 3.05 -10.70 11.14
CA ALA A 21 3.94 -11.87 11.16
C ALA A 21 4.65 -12.04 12.52
N VAL A 22 5.03 -10.94 13.17
CA VAL A 22 5.62 -10.96 14.51
C VAL A 22 4.59 -11.43 15.53
N TYR A 23 3.37 -10.89 15.47
CA TYR A 23 2.28 -11.26 16.39
C TYR A 23 1.88 -12.72 16.23
N LEU A 24 1.82 -13.24 15.00
CA LEU A 24 1.59 -14.66 14.75
C LEU A 24 2.58 -15.54 15.49
N ASN A 25 3.88 -15.23 15.37
CA ASN A 25 4.94 -16.00 16.02
C ASN A 25 4.85 -15.92 17.55
N VAL A 26 4.56 -14.74 18.11
CA VAL A 26 4.44 -14.54 19.55
C VAL A 26 3.23 -15.27 20.11
N PHE A 27 2.05 -15.17 19.49
CA PHE A 27 0.84 -15.87 19.93
C PHE A 27 0.99 -17.40 19.83
N SER A 28 1.60 -17.90 18.75
CA SER A 28 1.87 -19.33 18.62
C SER A 28 2.80 -19.84 19.69
N ARG A 29 3.83 -19.07 20.06
CA ARG A 29 4.81 -19.43 21.07
C ARG A 29 4.25 -19.35 22.50
N GLU A 30 3.57 -18.25 22.85
CA GLU A 30 3.16 -17.95 24.23
C GLU A 30 1.79 -18.54 24.60
N LEU A 31 0.85 -18.51 23.66
CA LEU A 31 -0.50 -19.04 23.91
C LEU A 31 -0.69 -20.46 23.36
N HIS A 32 0.31 -21.01 22.69
CA HIS A 32 0.28 -22.37 22.10
C HIS A 32 -0.90 -22.56 21.14
N TRP A 33 -1.31 -21.49 20.46
CA TRP A 33 -2.39 -21.53 19.49
C TRP A 33 -1.92 -21.99 18.12
N ASP A 34 -2.82 -22.69 17.41
CA ASP A 34 -2.54 -23.14 16.05
C ASP A 34 -2.30 -21.96 15.13
N VAL A 35 -1.25 -22.05 14.31
CA VAL A 35 -0.90 -21.07 13.30
C VAL A 35 -2.07 -20.81 12.34
N SER A 36 -2.88 -21.85 12.03
CA SER A 36 -4.07 -21.75 11.20
C SER A 36 -5.13 -20.79 11.77
N SER A 37 -5.40 -20.87 13.08
CA SER A 37 -6.37 -19.99 13.76
C SER A 37 -5.91 -18.52 13.73
N ILE A 38 -4.62 -18.27 13.99
CA ILE A 38 -4.05 -16.92 13.96
C ILE A 38 -4.02 -16.38 12.52
N SER A 39 -3.71 -17.22 11.55
CA SER A 39 -3.73 -16.85 10.13
C SER A 39 -5.14 -16.50 9.65
N LEU A 40 -6.16 -17.20 10.15
CA LEU A 40 -7.56 -16.89 9.86
C LEU A 40 -7.96 -15.51 10.43
N ALA A 41 -7.51 -15.18 11.65
CA ALA A 41 -7.70 -13.84 12.22
C ALA A 41 -6.99 -12.75 11.38
N THR A 42 -5.78 -13.04 10.89
CA THR A 42 -5.06 -12.18 9.95
C THR A 42 -5.82 -11.99 8.64
N THR A 43 -6.44 -13.03 8.12
CA THR A 43 -7.32 -12.95 6.93
C THR A 43 -8.52 -12.04 7.23
N LEU A 44 -9.15 -12.18 8.40
CA LEU A 44 -10.24 -11.31 8.83
C LEU A 44 -9.81 -9.85 8.91
N PHE A 45 -8.61 -9.56 9.45
CA PHE A 45 -8.03 -8.21 9.46
C PHE A 45 -7.99 -7.61 8.05
N PHE A 46 -7.52 -8.33 7.03
CA PHE A 46 -7.47 -7.83 5.65
C PHE A 46 -8.86 -7.66 5.04
N VAL A 47 -9.78 -8.58 5.30
CA VAL A 47 -11.18 -8.46 4.84
C VAL A 47 -11.83 -7.21 5.43
N VAL A 48 -11.72 -7.03 6.74
CA VAL A 48 -12.26 -5.85 7.44
C VAL A 48 -11.59 -4.57 6.96
N THR A 49 -10.27 -4.59 6.76
CA THR A 49 -9.52 -3.46 6.18
C THR A 49 -10.08 -3.07 4.80
N GLY A 50 -10.35 -4.04 3.95
CA GLY A 50 -10.96 -3.80 2.64
C GLY A 50 -12.37 -3.22 2.74
N VAL A 51 -13.23 -3.84 3.53
CA VAL A 51 -14.63 -3.39 3.74
C VAL A 51 -14.67 -2.01 4.37
N PHE A 52 -13.95 -1.82 5.48
CA PHE A 52 -13.95 -0.53 6.18
C PHE A 52 -13.24 0.57 5.38
N GLY A 53 -12.31 0.22 4.50
CA GLY A 53 -11.70 1.14 3.55
C GLY A 53 -12.72 1.86 2.67
N LEU A 54 -13.84 1.22 2.31
CA LEU A 54 -14.96 1.85 1.60
C LEU A 54 -15.64 2.91 2.46
N PHE A 55 -15.89 2.61 3.73
CA PHE A 55 -16.49 3.56 4.67
C PHE A 55 -15.54 4.73 4.94
N ALA A 56 -14.26 4.45 5.19
CA ALA A 56 -13.23 5.46 5.38
C ALA A 56 -13.14 6.40 4.16
N ALA A 57 -13.16 5.87 2.94
CA ALA A 57 -13.19 6.66 1.72
C ALA A 57 -14.43 7.58 1.63
N GLY A 58 -15.60 7.08 2.06
CA GLY A 58 -16.84 7.86 2.17
C GLY A 58 -16.74 8.97 3.21
N LEU A 59 -16.12 8.70 4.35
CA LEU A 59 -15.89 9.69 5.42
C LEU A 59 -14.93 10.79 4.96
N ILE A 60 -13.82 10.43 4.30
CA ILE A 60 -12.82 11.37 3.75
C ILE A 60 -13.45 12.29 2.68
N ALA A 61 -14.44 11.80 1.93
CA ALA A 61 -15.13 12.60 0.94
C ALA A 61 -16.04 13.70 1.56
N ARG A 62 -16.44 13.53 2.82
CA ARG A 62 -17.38 14.42 3.52
C ARG A 62 -16.78 15.20 4.68
N HIS A 63 -15.69 14.71 5.27
CA HIS A 63 -15.07 15.26 6.46
C HIS A 63 -13.58 15.53 6.24
N ASP A 64 -12.99 16.25 7.19
CA ASP A 64 -11.53 16.45 7.19
C ASP A 64 -10.81 15.09 7.35
N VAL A 65 -9.90 14.80 6.42
CA VAL A 65 -9.13 13.56 6.41
C VAL A 65 -8.33 13.34 7.71
N ARG A 66 -7.96 14.40 8.42
CA ARG A 66 -7.23 14.31 9.70
C ARG A 66 -8.07 13.60 10.76
N ILE A 67 -9.38 13.87 10.81
CA ILE A 67 -10.30 13.22 11.76
C ILE A 67 -10.34 11.72 11.52
N VAL A 68 -10.35 11.30 10.25
CA VAL A 68 -10.34 9.88 9.87
C VAL A 68 -9.03 9.22 10.28
N ILE A 69 -7.87 9.87 10.01
CA ILE A 69 -6.56 9.34 10.39
C ILE A 69 -6.42 9.26 11.92
N VAL A 70 -6.86 10.29 12.65
CA VAL A 70 -6.83 10.31 14.12
C VAL A 70 -7.72 9.21 14.70
N GLY A 71 -8.93 9.05 14.17
CA GLY A 71 -9.83 7.96 14.55
C GLY A 71 -9.18 6.59 14.33
N GLY A 72 -8.56 6.39 13.17
CA GLY A 72 -7.80 5.18 12.87
C GLY A 72 -6.58 4.98 13.77
N GLY A 73 -5.88 6.07 14.10
CA GLY A 73 -4.76 6.08 15.04
C GLY A 73 -5.17 5.62 16.44
N ILE A 74 -6.26 6.14 16.96
CA ILE A 74 -6.78 5.75 18.28
C ILE A 74 -7.29 4.31 18.25
N THR A 75 -8.14 3.97 17.27
CA THR A 75 -8.73 2.63 17.15
C THR A 75 -7.68 1.55 16.99
N GLY A 76 -6.68 1.78 16.11
CA GLY A 76 -5.60 0.81 15.89
C GLY A 76 -4.67 0.67 17.10
N GLY A 77 -4.40 1.77 17.81
CA GLY A 77 -3.60 1.73 19.04
C GLY A 77 -4.31 0.99 20.17
N VAL A 78 -5.61 1.23 20.35
CA VAL A 78 -6.43 0.49 21.33
C VAL A 78 -6.48 -0.99 20.96
N ALA A 79 -6.69 -1.31 19.68
CA ALA A 79 -6.72 -2.70 19.23
C ALA A 79 -5.37 -3.41 19.50
N LEU A 80 -4.23 -2.77 19.21
CA LEU A 80 -2.92 -3.33 19.54
C LEU A 80 -2.75 -3.56 21.05
N ALA A 81 -3.17 -2.61 21.89
CA ALA A 81 -3.11 -2.76 23.34
C ALA A 81 -3.97 -3.95 23.81
N LEU A 82 -5.19 -4.09 23.26
CA LEU A 82 -6.09 -5.20 23.57
C LEU A 82 -5.58 -6.56 23.13
N LEU A 83 -4.72 -6.62 22.08
CA LEU A 83 -4.08 -7.88 21.65
C LEU A 83 -3.23 -8.52 22.76
N GLY A 84 -2.68 -7.71 23.68
CA GLY A 84 -1.94 -8.22 24.85
C GLY A 84 -2.81 -8.87 25.92
N GLN A 85 -4.13 -8.65 25.88
CA GLN A 85 -5.10 -9.13 26.89
C GLN A 85 -5.96 -10.30 26.34
N VAL A 86 -5.66 -10.78 25.16
CA VAL A 86 -6.42 -11.85 24.52
C VAL A 86 -6.15 -13.17 25.23
N GLN A 87 -7.20 -13.77 25.79
CA GLN A 87 -7.14 -15.07 26.50
C GLN A 87 -7.82 -16.20 25.73
N GLU A 88 -8.80 -15.88 24.88
CA GLU A 88 -9.54 -16.83 24.08
C GLU A 88 -9.44 -16.53 22.59
N ARG A 89 -9.60 -17.56 21.75
CA ARG A 89 -9.46 -17.42 20.29
C ARG A 89 -10.44 -16.41 19.69
N TRP A 90 -11.68 -16.35 20.15
CA TRP A 90 -12.67 -15.42 19.64
C TRP A 90 -12.33 -13.94 19.94
N HIS A 91 -11.67 -13.66 21.10
CA HIS A 91 -11.13 -12.32 21.39
C HIS A 91 -10.18 -11.87 20.29
N LEU A 92 -9.31 -12.79 19.81
CA LEU A 92 -8.37 -12.50 18.73
C LEU A 92 -9.08 -12.01 17.47
N PHE A 93 -10.16 -12.69 17.06
CA PHE A 93 -10.92 -12.30 15.86
C PHE A 93 -11.55 -10.92 16.02
N VAL A 94 -12.15 -10.62 17.17
CA VAL A 94 -12.75 -9.31 17.44
C VAL A 94 -11.71 -8.20 17.42
N VAL A 95 -10.57 -8.42 18.08
CA VAL A 95 -9.50 -7.41 18.16
C VAL A 95 -8.81 -7.23 16.80
N TYR A 96 -8.59 -8.29 16.04
CA TYR A 96 -8.06 -8.17 14.66
C TYR A 96 -9.03 -7.45 13.72
N ALA A 97 -10.34 -7.65 13.88
CA ALA A 97 -11.33 -6.86 13.15
C ALA A 97 -11.25 -5.37 13.52
N LEU A 98 -11.18 -5.04 14.82
CA LEU A 98 -10.99 -3.66 15.29
C LEU A 98 -9.68 -3.05 14.78
N PHE A 99 -8.61 -3.83 14.78
CA PHE A 99 -7.31 -3.41 14.25
C PHE A 99 -7.38 -3.13 12.74
N GLY A 100 -8.10 -3.97 11.96
CA GLY A 100 -8.36 -3.75 10.54
C GLY A 100 -9.10 -2.44 10.25
N ILE A 101 -10.05 -2.06 11.11
CA ILE A 101 -10.74 -0.75 11.05
C ILE A 101 -9.73 0.39 11.24
N GLY A 102 -8.92 0.33 12.30
CA GLY A 102 -7.88 1.33 12.58
C GLY A 102 -6.88 1.46 11.45
N PHE A 103 -6.41 0.34 10.92
CA PHE A 103 -5.47 0.28 9.80
C PHE A 103 -6.05 0.88 8.51
N ALA A 104 -7.30 0.59 8.18
CA ALA A 104 -7.97 1.15 7.00
C ALA A 104 -8.11 2.67 7.10
N ALA A 105 -8.49 3.18 8.28
CA ALA A 105 -8.73 4.60 8.52
C ALA A 105 -7.43 5.44 8.59
N ALA A 106 -6.30 4.86 8.99
CA ALA A 106 -5.00 5.56 9.05
C ALA A 106 -4.03 5.14 7.92
N GLY A 107 -4.44 4.26 7.01
CA GLY A 107 -3.57 3.64 6.02
C GLY A 107 -3.42 4.40 4.70
N LEU A 108 -3.34 3.61 3.63
CA LEU A 108 -2.96 4.10 2.30
C LEU A 108 -3.99 5.07 1.68
N VAL A 109 -5.30 4.80 1.82
CA VAL A 109 -6.36 5.61 1.19
C VAL A 109 -6.35 7.05 1.69
N PRO A 110 -6.38 7.34 3.01
CA PRO A 110 -6.31 8.72 3.48
C PRO A 110 -4.98 9.39 3.14
N ALA A 111 -3.84 8.71 3.30
CA ALA A 111 -2.53 9.29 3.02
C ALA A 111 -2.38 9.70 1.55
N THR A 112 -2.77 8.82 0.60
CA THR A 112 -2.71 9.14 -0.83
C THR A 112 -3.72 10.20 -1.22
N THR A 113 -4.88 10.28 -0.59
CA THR A 113 -5.87 11.34 -0.80
C THR A 113 -5.29 12.70 -0.46
N VAL A 114 -4.65 12.83 0.70
CA VAL A 114 -3.98 14.09 1.09
C VAL A 114 -2.94 14.49 0.07
N VAL A 115 -2.05 13.57 -0.30
CA VAL A 115 -0.97 13.87 -1.25
C VAL A 115 -1.52 14.25 -2.63
N THR A 116 -2.56 13.58 -3.12
CA THR A 116 -3.15 13.88 -4.43
C THR A 116 -3.88 15.22 -4.47
N ARG A 117 -4.43 15.70 -3.34
CA ARG A 117 -5.04 17.03 -3.23
C ARG A 117 -4.00 18.15 -3.18
N TRP A 118 -2.88 17.93 -2.50
CA TRP A 118 -1.84 18.95 -2.33
C TRP A 118 -0.87 19.06 -3.51
N TYR A 119 -0.69 18.01 -4.30
CA TYR A 119 0.29 17.97 -5.39
C TYR A 119 -0.38 17.61 -6.72
N HIS A 120 -0.12 18.43 -7.73
CA HIS A 120 -0.56 18.19 -9.10
C HIS A 120 0.65 17.87 -10.00
N THR A 121 1.56 18.80 -10.16
CA THR A 121 2.74 18.68 -11.04
C THR A 121 3.76 17.67 -10.50
N ARG A 122 3.98 17.68 -9.17
CA ARG A 122 4.95 16.81 -8.48
C ARG A 122 4.30 15.62 -7.77
N ARG A 123 3.07 15.25 -8.15
CA ARG A 123 2.28 14.22 -7.49
C ARG A 123 2.99 12.86 -7.43
N SER A 124 3.63 12.44 -8.53
CA SER A 124 4.35 11.16 -8.60
C SER A 124 5.48 11.07 -7.57
N MET A 125 6.30 12.11 -7.48
CA MET A 125 7.39 12.16 -6.51
C MET A 125 6.87 12.27 -5.07
N ALA A 126 5.84 13.08 -4.83
CA ALA A 126 5.24 13.22 -3.51
C ALA A 126 4.64 11.90 -3.01
N LEU A 127 3.94 11.15 -3.88
CA LEU A 127 3.42 9.81 -3.58
C LEU A 127 4.54 8.78 -3.41
N ALA A 128 5.61 8.85 -4.21
CA ALA A 128 6.77 7.98 -4.05
C ALA A 128 7.41 8.15 -2.66
N ILE A 129 7.66 9.39 -2.24
CA ILE A 129 8.23 9.70 -0.93
C ILE A 129 7.28 9.26 0.18
N ALA A 130 6.00 9.64 0.14
CA ALA A 130 5.03 9.26 1.17
C ALA A 130 4.91 7.74 1.29
N SER A 131 4.77 7.02 0.16
CA SER A 131 4.61 5.57 0.17
C SER A 131 5.90 4.79 0.47
N THR A 132 7.08 5.44 0.43
CA THR A 132 8.33 4.84 0.92
C THR A 132 8.24 4.53 2.41
N GLY A 133 7.41 5.27 3.16
CA GLY A 133 7.07 4.95 4.55
C GLY A 133 6.58 3.52 4.74
N LEU A 134 5.87 2.94 3.77
CA LEU A 134 5.42 1.55 3.84
C LEU A 134 6.60 0.56 3.96
N SER A 135 7.66 0.74 3.19
CA SER A 135 8.84 -0.12 3.24
C SER A 135 9.72 0.17 4.46
N VAL A 136 9.89 1.45 4.81
CA VAL A 136 10.64 1.87 6.00
C VAL A 136 9.96 1.34 7.27
N GLY A 137 8.64 1.30 7.31
CA GLY A 137 7.87 0.68 8.39
C GLY A 137 8.24 -0.78 8.60
N GLY A 138 8.28 -1.57 7.54
CA GLY A 138 8.72 -2.97 7.62
C GLY A 138 10.16 -3.13 8.11
N ILE A 139 11.07 -2.28 7.63
CA ILE A 139 12.49 -2.35 8.01
C ILE A 139 12.75 -1.91 9.46
N ALA A 140 12.07 -0.86 9.93
CA ALA A 140 12.34 -0.25 11.22
C ALA A 140 11.41 -0.76 12.33
N MET A 141 10.10 -0.78 12.08
CA MET A 141 9.10 -1.08 13.11
C MET A 141 8.96 -2.57 13.39
N THR A 142 9.19 -3.45 12.40
CA THR A 142 9.08 -4.90 12.60
C THR A 142 10.17 -5.45 13.52
N PRO A 143 11.47 -5.16 13.31
CA PRO A 143 12.50 -5.55 14.26
C PRO A 143 12.32 -4.90 15.64
N PHE A 144 11.87 -3.65 15.68
CA PHE A 144 11.55 -2.96 16.94
C PHE A 144 10.45 -3.69 17.71
N ALA A 145 9.32 -4.01 17.04
CA ALA A 145 8.21 -4.74 17.65
C ALA A 145 8.67 -6.12 18.18
N LYS A 146 9.46 -6.86 17.38
CA LYS A 146 10.02 -8.14 17.80
C LYS A 146 10.93 -7.97 19.02
N ALA A 147 11.89 -7.06 18.98
CA ALA A 147 12.83 -6.84 20.08
C ALA A 147 12.13 -6.38 21.37
N LEU A 148 11.03 -5.64 21.25
CA LEU A 148 10.21 -5.24 22.38
C LEU A 148 9.49 -6.45 22.99
N LEU A 149 8.78 -7.24 22.16
CA LEU A 149 8.02 -8.40 22.62
C LEU A 149 8.90 -9.56 23.12
N ASP A 150 10.17 -9.61 22.72
CA ASP A 150 11.13 -10.59 23.26
C ASP A 150 11.69 -10.18 24.66
N ARG A 151 11.49 -8.90 25.09
CA ARG A 151 12.06 -8.37 26.34
C ARG A 151 11.06 -8.12 27.46
N VAL A 152 9.78 -7.95 27.11
CA VAL A 152 8.72 -7.64 28.08
C VAL A 152 7.56 -8.63 27.91
N SER A 153 6.66 -8.69 28.89
CA SER A 153 5.47 -9.54 28.78
C SER A 153 4.61 -9.16 27.57
N LEU A 154 3.88 -10.12 27.03
CA LEU A 154 2.98 -9.91 25.90
C LEU A 154 2.02 -8.73 26.14
N GLU A 155 1.41 -8.67 27.33
CA GLU A 155 0.48 -7.61 27.72
C GLU A 155 1.14 -6.21 27.66
N SER A 156 2.28 -6.05 28.34
CA SER A 156 3.00 -4.77 28.37
C SER A 156 3.58 -4.41 27.01
N GLY A 157 4.09 -5.38 26.27
CA GLY A 157 4.65 -5.16 24.93
C GLY A 157 3.60 -4.71 23.94
N MET A 158 2.43 -5.34 23.91
CA MET A 158 1.33 -4.94 23.04
C MET A 158 0.74 -3.58 23.42
N ALA A 159 0.64 -3.27 24.72
CA ALA A 159 0.23 -1.94 25.20
C ALA A 159 1.21 -0.84 24.74
N LEU A 160 2.51 -1.10 24.84
CA LEU A 160 3.55 -0.17 24.33
C LEU A 160 3.50 -0.01 22.82
N LEU A 161 3.28 -1.10 22.05
CA LEU A 161 3.11 -1.01 20.60
C LEU A 161 1.86 -0.22 20.23
N GLY A 162 0.77 -0.36 21.00
CA GLY A 162 -0.42 0.47 20.87
C GLY A 162 -0.13 1.96 21.09
N LEU A 163 0.66 2.28 22.11
CA LEU A 163 1.11 3.66 22.35
C LEU A 163 1.99 4.19 21.23
N VAL A 164 2.93 3.38 20.73
CA VAL A 164 3.79 3.73 19.58
C VAL A 164 2.94 3.97 18.32
N TRP A 165 1.90 3.16 18.11
CA TRP A 165 0.94 3.37 17.00
C TRP A 165 0.23 4.73 17.13
N VAL A 166 -0.30 5.07 18.30
CA VAL A 166 -0.95 6.38 18.55
C VAL A 166 0.05 7.51 18.37
N ALA A 167 1.24 7.41 18.97
CA ALA A 167 2.29 8.43 18.90
C ALA A 167 2.85 8.60 17.47
N GLY A 168 2.88 7.55 16.68
CA GLY A 168 3.33 7.57 15.28
C GLY A 168 2.24 7.94 14.26
N THR A 169 0.99 8.08 14.69
CA THR A 169 -0.11 8.45 13.79
C THR A 169 -0.79 9.75 14.19
N VAL A 170 -1.28 9.87 15.41
CA VAL A 170 -2.14 10.99 15.86
C VAL A 170 -1.44 12.34 15.84
N PRO A 171 -0.27 12.54 16.46
CA PRO A 171 0.40 13.84 16.44
C PRO A 171 0.78 14.27 15.01
N PHE A 172 1.26 13.34 14.19
CA PHE A 172 1.63 13.64 12.81
C PHE A 172 0.42 13.98 11.94
N ALA A 173 -0.72 13.31 12.16
CA ALA A 173 -1.97 13.64 11.50
C ALA A 173 -2.45 15.06 11.87
N LEU A 174 -2.35 15.47 13.13
CA LEU A 174 -2.79 16.78 13.58
C LEU A 174 -1.86 17.92 13.16
N VAL A 175 -0.55 17.70 13.23
CA VAL A 175 0.46 18.76 13.02
C VAL A 175 0.91 18.85 11.56
N LEU A 176 1.27 17.72 10.94
CA LEU A 176 1.92 17.68 9.62
C LEU A 176 0.95 17.44 8.47
N VAL A 177 -0.11 16.66 8.67
CA VAL A 177 -1.16 16.51 7.69
C VAL A 177 -2.03 17.76 7.71
N LYS A 178 -2.24 18.36 6.54
CA LYS A 178 -3.07 19.57 6.41
C LYS A 178 -4.36 19.20 5.68
N PRO A 179 -5.47 19.93 5.96
CA PRO A 179 -6.72 19.76 5.23
C PRO A 179 -6.54 20.10 3.74
N ASP A 180 -7.63 20.23 3.02
CA ASP A 180 -7.60 20.64 1.62
C ASP A 180 -6.83 21.96 1.45
N PRO A 181 -5.91 22.09 0.48
CA PRO A 181 -5.16 23.32 0.25
C PRO A 181 -6.08 24.54 0.04
N ALA A 182 -7.20 24.37 -0.65
CA ALA A 182 -8.16 25.45 -0.88
C ALA A 182 -8.74 26.01 0.42
N ALA A 183 -8.97 25.19 1.44
CA ALA A 183 -9.43 25.62 2.76
C ALA A 183 -8.41 26.49 3.51
N LEU A 184 -7.14 26.47 3.09
CA LEU A 184 -6.05 27.26 3.65
C LEU A 184 -5.63 28.42 2.75
N GLY A 185 -6.38 28.69 1.66
CA GLY A 185 -6.04 29.74 0.69
C GLY A 185 -4.84 29.38 -0.23
N TRP A 186 -4.58 28.08 -0.42
CA TRP A 186 -3.51 27.60 -1.29
C TRP A 186 -4.07 26.82 -2.48
N ALA A 187 -3.43 27.00 -3.64
CA ALA A 187 -3.60 26.09 -4.76
C ALA A 187 -2.68 24.86 -4.61
N PRO A 188 -2.95 23.76 -5.31
CA PRO A 188 -2.00 22.66 -5.40
C PRO A 188 -0.61 23.13 -5.81
N ASP A 189 0.44 22.40 -5.37
CA ASP A 189 1.85 22.73 -5.57
C ASP A 189 2.32 24.01 -4.85
N GLY A 190 1.53 24.59 -3.94
CA GLY A 190 1.94 25.67 -3.04
C GLY A 190 1.82 27.09 -3.60
N ALA A 191 1.11 27.31 -4.69
CA ALA A 191 0.76 28.65 -5.14
C ALA A 191 -0.30 29.26 -4.19
N ARG A 192 -0.20 30.57 -3.87
CA ARG A 192 -1.25 31.27 -3.13
C ARG A 192 -2.42 31.55 -4.07
N LEU A 193 -3.63 31.37 -3.56
CA LEU A 193 -4.82 31.86 -4.25
C LEU A 193 -4.91 33.38 -4.05
N ASP A 194 -5.03 34.13 -5.13
CA ASP A 194 -5.25 35.57 -5.05
C ASP A 194 -6.61 35.85 -4.38
N ALA A 195 -6.66 36.89 -3.53
CA ALA A 195 -7.89 37.29 -2.85
C ALA A 195 -8.96 37.64 -3.90
N GLY A 196 -10.04 36.89 -3.91
CA GLY A 196 -11.15 37.06 -4.88
C GLY A 196 -11.15 36.04 -6.03
N THR A 197 -10.14 35.20 -6.16
CA THR A 197 -10.21 34.08 -7.10
C THR A 197 -11.07 32.97 -6.47
N PRO A 198 -12.22 32.60 -7.07
CA PRO A 198 -12.99 31.47 -6.55
C PRO A 198 -12.10 30.23 -6.54
N PRO A 199 -12.20 29.36 -5.49
CA PRO A 199 -11.46 28.11 -5.44
C PRO A 199 -11.68 27.38 -6.76
N THR A 200 -10.60 27.09 -7.49
CA THR A 200 -10.70 26.35 -8.75
C THR A 200 -11.38 25.03 -8.42
N ALA A 201 -12.57 24.81 -8.98
CA ALA A 201 -13.31 23.58 -8.75
C ALA A 201 -12.38 22.40 -9.06
N LEU A 202 -12.21 21.51 -8.08
CA LEU A 202 -11.40 20.32 -8.24
C LEU A 202 -11.97 19.54 -9.45
N GLY A 203 -11.20 19.38 -10.51
CA GLY A 203 -11.61 18.65 -11.68
C GLY A 203 -11.63 17.14 -11.43
N GLY A 204 -12.59 16.44 -11.99
CA GLY A 204 -12.62 14.99 -11.87
C GLY A 204 -13.91 14.37 -12.39
N THR A 205 -13.87 13.05 -12.56
CA THR A 205 -14.99 12.23 -12.99
C THR A 205 -15.82 11.82 -11.77
N PRO A 206 -17.16 11.93 -11.79
CA PRO A 206 -18.02 11.43 -10.72
C PRO A 206 -17.82 9.92 -10.48
N PHE A 207 -17.98 9.50 -9.22
CA PHE A 207 -17.78 8.10 -8.82
C PHE A 207 -18.61 7.11 -9.64
N SER A 208 -19.88 7.43 -9.91
CA SER A 208 -20.80 6.58 -10.69
C SER A 208 -20.30 6.31 -12.10
N GLU A 209 -19.75 7.31 -12.76
CA GLU A 209 -19.18 7.21 -14.10
C GLU A 209 -17.82 6.50 -14.09
N ALA A 210 -16.96 6.85 -13.12
CA ALA A 210 -15.63 6.27 -13.00
C ALA A 210 -15.70 4.75 -12.83
N GLN A 211 -16.57 4.24 -11.94
CA GLN A 211 -16.68 2.81 -11.65
C GLN A 211 -17.19 1.96 -12.83
N ALA A 212 -17.97 2.55 -13.72
CA ALA A 212 -18.49 1.87 -14.92
C ALA A 212 -17.47 1.86 -16.06
N SER A 213 -16.38 2.62 -15.94
CA SER A 213 -15.40 2.74 -17.02
C SER A 213 -14.56 1.47 -17.18
N ARG A 214 -14.25 1.11 -18.43
CA ARG A 214 -13.32 0.01 -18.75
C ARG A 214 -11.98 0.16 -18.04
N PHE A 215 -11.48 1.39 -17.90
CA PHE A 215 -10.22 1.66 -17.24
C PHE A 215 -10.27 1.28 -15.76
N PHE A 216 -11.33 1.66 -15.03
CA PHE A 216 -11.48 1.33 -13.61
C PHE A 216 -11.56 -0.19 -13.39
N VAL A 217 -12.38 -0.88 -14.17
CA VAL A 217 -12.53 -2.33 -14.08
C VAL A 217 -11.20 -3.02 -14.40
N GLY A 218 -10.57 -2.62 -15.50
CA GLY A 218 -9.29 -3.19 -15.93
C GLY A 218 -8.17 -2.98 -14.92
N ILE A 219 -7.98 -1.74 -14.43
CA ILE A 219 -6.93 -1.47 -13.43
C ILE A 219 -7.19 -2.24 -12.12
N THR A 220 -8.44 -2.30 -11.68
CA THR A 220 -8.79 -3.01 -10.44
C THR A 220 -8.49 -4.51 -10.55
N ILE A 221 -8.91 -5.17 -11.63
CA ILE A 221 -8.61 -6.59 -11.86
C ILE A 221 -7.11 -6.81 -11.99
N ALA A 222 -6.41 -5.97 -12.75
CA ALA A 222 -4.96 -6.07 -12.90
C ALA A 222 -4.22 -5.99 -11.57
N TYR A 223 -4.68 -5.10 -10.66
CA TYR A 223 -4.09 -4.98 -9.31
C TYR A 223 -4.41 -6.16 -8.40
N VAL A 224 -5.57 -6.81 -8.54
CA VAL A 224 -5.86 -8.08 -7.83
C VAL A 224 -4.79 -9.12 -8.18
N PHE A 225 -4.48 -9.31 -9.46
CA PHE A 225 -3.47 -10.26 -9.91
C PHE A 225 -2.05 -9.82 -9.54
N ALA A 226 -1.69 -8.56 -9.81
CA ALA A 226 -0.33 -8.07 -9.59
C ALA A 226 0.04 -8.01 -8.10
N LEU A 227 -0.83 -7.47 -7.23
CA LEU A 227 -0.57 -7.41 -5.79
C LEU A 227 -0.81 -8.77 -5.11
N GLY A 228 -1.73 -9.59 -5.61
CA GLY A 228 -1.91 -10.95 -5.10
C GLY A 228 -0.64 -11.79 -5.28
N SER A 229 -0.08 -11.82 -6.49
CA SER A 229 1.17 -12.51 -6.76
C SER A 229 2.35 -11.91 -5.99
N GLN A 230 2.40 -10.57 -5.87
CA GLN A 230 3.45 -9.86 -5.14
C GLN A 230 3.45 -10.20 -3.65
N VAL A 231 2.30 -10.05 -2.97
CA VAL A 231 2.19 -10.29 -1.53
C VAL A 231 2.34 -11.77 -1.22
N GLY A 232 1.78 -12.64 -2.06
CA GLY A 232 1.99 -14.08 -1.95
C GLY A 232 3.46 -14.47 -2.01
N ALA A 233 4.20 -13.95 -2.99
CA ALA A 233 5.62 -14.22 -3.13
C ALA A 233 6.47 -13.65 -2.00
N ILE A 234 6.16 -12.43 -1.51
CA ILE A 234 6.87 -11.82 -0.37
C ILE A 234 6.74 -12.68 0.88
N GLN A 235 5.55 -13.17 1.17
CA GLN A 235 5.29 -13.96 2.39
C GLN A 235 6.00 -15.32 2.37
N GLN A 236 6.26 -15.87 1.20
CA GLN A 236 6.96 -17.15 1.03
C GLN A 236 8.46 -17.00 0.79
N LEU A 237 8.95 -15.76 0.55
CA LEU A 237 10.33 -15.53 0.11
C LEU A 237 11.38 -16.00 1.12
N VAL A 238 11.17 -15.70 2.40
CA VAL A 238 12.14 -16.06 3.47
C VAL A 238 12.33 -17.57 3.50
N LYS A 239 11.23 -18.32 3.52
CA LYS A 239 11.27 -19.78 3.56
C LYS A 239 11.87 -20.38 2.27
N LEU A 240 11.54 -19.81 1.10
CA LEU A 240 12.17 -20.22 -0.17
C LEU A 240 13.69 -20.07 -0.13
N VAL A 241 14.19 -18.92 0.37
CA VAL A 241 15.64 -18.66 0.43
C VAL A 241 16.27 -19.58 1.47
N GLU A 242 15.65 -19.75 2.63
CA GLU A 242 16.15 -20.61 3.71
C GLU A 242 16.25 -22.08 3.28
N GLU A 243 15.29 -22.61 2.52
CA GLU A 243 15.33 -23.97 1.99
C GLU A 243 16.44 -24.18 0.94
N ARG A 244 16.85 -23.12 0.22
CA ARG A 244 17.86 -23.22 -0.84
C ARG A 244 19.26 -22.81 -0.41
N THR A 245 19.39 -22.15 0.73
CA THR A 245 20.67 -21.63 1.22
C THR A 245 20.78 -21.85 2.73
N ASP A 246 20.66 -20.78 3.53
CA ASP A 246 20.76 -20.79 4.99
C ASP A 246 19.96 -19.61 5.59
N PRO A 247 19.64 -19.66 6.93
CA PRO A 247 18.86 -18.60 7.58
C PRO A 247 19.51 -17.21 7.54
N GLY A 248 20.81 -17.11 7.53
CA GLY A 248 21.54 -15.83 7.43
C GLY A 248 21.36 -15.19 6.06
N THR A 249 21.48 -15.99 5.01
CA THR A 249 21.20 -15.57 3.62
C THR A 249 19.75 -15.17 3.44
N ALA A 250 18.80 -15.86 4.07
CA ALA A 250 17.37 -15.50 4.02
C ALA A 250 17.10 -14.13 4.67
N ALA A 251 17.77 -13.83 5.77
CA ALA A 251 17.69 -12.50 6.39
C ALA A 251 18.22 -11.39 5.46
N LEU A 252 19.36 -11.63 4.81
CA LEU A 252 19.92 -10.69 3.82
C LEU A 252 18.99 -10.50 2.63
N ALA A 253 18.33 -11.53 2.15
CA ALA A 253 17.36 -11.45 1.05
C ALA A 253 16.25 -10.44 1.32
N THR A 254 15.70 -10.40 2.54
CA THR A 254 14.68 -9.44 2.93
C THR A 254 15.20 -7.99 2.94
N VAL A 255 16.44 -7.79 3.37
CA VAL A 255 17.10 -6.48 3.36
C VAL A 255 17.29 -5.99 1.92
N PHE A 256 17.81 -6.84 1.02
CA PHE A 256 17.98 -6.50 -0.39
C PHE A 256 16.64 -6.20 -1.08
N LEU A 257 15.61 -7.01 -0.82
CA LEU A 257 14.25 -6.79 -1.33
C LEU A 257 13.74 -5.40 -0.91
N ALA A 258 13.83 -5.07 0.37
CA ALA A 258 13.33 -3.82 0.92
C ALA A 258 14.15 -2.62 0.42
N ALA A 259 15.48 -2.70 0.44
CA ALA A 259 16.36 -1.64 -0.05
C ALA A 259 16.10 -1.34 -1.53
N THR A 260 16.03 -2.38 -2.35
CA THR A 260 15.74 -2.22 -3.79
C THR A 260 14.35 -1.65 -4.02
N SER A 261 13.35 -2.06 -3.24
CA SER A 261 11.99 -1.51 -3.31
C SER A 261 11.95 -0.01 -3.01
N VAL A 262 12.71 0.46 -2.01
CA VAL A 262 12.82 1.89 -1.68
C VAL A 262 13.49 2.66 -2.81
N ILE A 263 14.66 2.21 -3.26
CA ILE A 263 15.44 2.87 -4.32
C ILE A 263 14.61 2.94 -5.61
N ALA A 264 14.06 1.81 -6.05
CA ALA A 264 13.28 1.73 -7.28
C ALA A 264 12.00 2.57 -7.23
N ARG A 265 11.36 2.71 -6.05
CA ARG A 265 10.18 3.57 -5.87
C ARG A 265 10.52 5.04 -6.06
N LEU A 266 11.62 5.50 -5.50
CA LEU A 266 12.07 6.89 -5.66
C LEU A 266 12.45 7.18 -7.12
N LEU A 267 13.15 6.26 -7.77
CA LEU A 267 13.48 6.36 -9.19
C LEU A 267 12.22 6.31 -10.06
N GLY A 268 11.30 5.41 -9.77
CA GLY A 268 10.03 5.27 -10.49
C GLY A 268 9.14 6.50 -10.37
N GLY A 269 9.10 7.14 -9.19
CA GLY A 269 8.41 8.42 -9.00
C GLY A 269 8.92 9.53 -9.92
N ARG A 270 10.21 9.46 -10.31
CA ARG A 270 10.81 10.38 -11.29
C ARG A 270 10.58 9.94 -12.73
N ILE A 271 10.75 8.66 -13.01
CA ILE A 271 10.58 8.07 -14.36
C ILE A 271 9.15 8.25 -14.88
N VAL A 272 8.15 8.08 -14.01
CA VAL A 272 6.72 8.23 -14.35
C VAL A 272 6.37 9.63 -14.87
N SER A 273 7.19 10.64 -14.58
CA SER A 273 6.99 12.00 -15.13
C SER A 273 7.29 12.08 -16.64
N TYR A 274 8.02 11.09 -17.18
CA TYR A 274 8.47 11.06 -18.59
C TYR A 274 7.83 9.95 -19.42
N LEU A 275 7.24 8.93 -18.77
CA LEU A 275 6.67 7.76 -19.45
C LEU A 275 5.15 7.69 -19.27
N PRO A 276 4.41 7.10 -20.24
CA PRO A 276 2.99 6.79 -20.08
C PRO A 276 2.79 5.81 -18.91
N MET A 277 2.17 6.26 -17.82
CA MET A 277 2.01 5.49 -16.58
C MET A 277 1.44 4.09 -16.79
N ALA A 278 0.38 3.97 -17.62
CA ALA A 278 -0.28 2.68 -17.85
C ALA A 278 0.68 1.65 -18.50
N ARG A 279 1.50 2.09 -19.46
CA ARG A 279 2.50 1.23 -20.09
C ARG A 279 3.63 0.87 -19.13
N PHE A 280 4.07 1.82 -18.32
CA PHE A 280 5.09 1.59 -17.31
C PHE A 280 4.60 0.58 -16.26
N THR A 281 3.34 0.69 -15.81
CA THR A 281 2.75 -0.27 -14.86
C THR A 281 2.64 -1.67 -15.48
N ALA A 282 2.20 -1.78 -16.74
CA ALA A 282 2.16 -3.05 -17.45
C ALA A 282 3.55 -3.68 -17.58
N LEU A 283 4.56 -2.88 -17.94
CA LEU A 283 5.95 -3.33 -18.00
C LEU A 283 6.45 -3.86 -16.66
N LEU A 284 6.16 -3.16 -15.58
CA LEU A 284 6.53 -3.59 -14.22
C LEU A 284 5.87 -4.93 -13.83
N ALA A 285 4.62 -5.16 -14.22
CA ALA A 285 3.96 -6.43 -13.98
C ALA A 285 4.61 -7.59 -14.78
N VAL A 286 5.07 -7.32 -16.01
CA VAL A 286 5.85 -8.29 -16.81
C VAL A 286 7.23 -8.53 -16.20
N VAL A 287 7.92 -7.49 -15.75
CA VAL A 287 9.22 -7.61 -15.05
C VAL A 287 9.03 -8.39 -13.74
N GLN A 288 7.95 -8.16 -13.01
CA GLN A 288 7.60 -8.94 -11.82
C GLN A 288 7.40 -10.42 -12.16
N ALA A 289 6.68 -10.72 -13.25
CA ALA A 289 6.50 -12.10 -13.71
C ALA A 289 7.84 -12.76 -14.05
N ALA A 290 8.74 -12.05 -14.74
CA ALA A 290 10.09 -12.54 -15.03
C ALA A 290 10.89 -12.79 -13.73
N ALA A 291 10.85 -11.87 -12.76
CA ALA A 291 11.52 -12.03 -11.48
C ALA A 291 11.00 -13.25 -10.70
N LEU A 292 9.67 -13.44 -10.65
CA LEU A 292 9.06 -14.61 -10.00
C LEU A 292 9.42 -15.92 -10.72
N THR A 293 9.51 -15.91 -12.07
CA THR A 293 9.99 -17.04 -12.84
C THR A 293 11.46 -17.35 -12.52
N MET A 294 12.31 -16.33 -12.43
CA MET A 294 13.69 -16.51 -11.99
C MET A 294 13.77 -17.10 -10.58
N LEU A 295 12.96 -16.61 -9.64
CA LEU A 295 12.86 -17.16 -8.27
C LEU A 295 12.40 -18.62 -8.27
N ALA A 296 11.53 -19.04 -9.19
CA ALA A 296 11.09 -20.42 -9.30
C ALA A 296 12.25 -21.40 -9.63
N PHE A 297 13.25 -20.96 -10.40
CA PHE A 297 14.34 -21.79 -10.90
C PHE A 297 15.72 -21.48 -10.29
N ALA A 298 15.87 -20.42 -9.50
CA ALA A 298 17.15 -20.05 -8.91
C ALA A 298 17.55 -21.01 -7.79
N GLU A 299 18.52 -21.87 -8.03
CA GLU A 299 19.01 -22.86 -7.05
C GLU A 299 20.34 -22.41 -6.37
N SER A 300 20.97 -21.37 -6.87
CA SER A 300 22.22 -20.83 -6.28
C SER A 300 22.06 -19.37 -5.88
N THR A 301 22.94 -18.91 -4.99
CA THR A 301 22.85 -17.59 -4.32
C THR A 301 22.83 -16.43 -5.32
N VAL A 302 23.67 -16.45 -6.36
CA VAL A 302 23.79 -15.32 -7.30
C VAL A 302 22.51 -15.09 -8.11
N PRO A 303 21.95 -16.07 -8.86
CA PRO A 303 20.68 -15.86 -9.57
C PRO A 303 19.51 -15.61 -8.62
N LEU A 304 19.53 -16.16 -7.39
CA LEU A 304 18.53 -15.91 -6.37
C LEU A 304 18.49 -14.43 -5.98
N PHE A 305 19.63 -13.82 -5.66
CA PHE A 305 19.72 -12.40 -5.33
C PHE A 305 19.43 -11.49 -6.52
N ALA A 306 19.85 -11.87 -7.73
CA ALA A 306 19.49 -11.13 -8.94
C ALA A 306 17.95 -11.07 -9.13
N ALA A 307 17.28 -12.20 -8.92
CA ALA A 307 15.83 -12.28 -8.98
C ALA A 307 15.16 -11.46 -7.85
N ILE A 308 15.69 -11.49 -6.62
CA ILE A 308 15.21 -10.71 -5.48
C ILE A 308 15.33 -9.21 -5.74
N ILE A 309 16.45 -8.76 -6.28
CA ILE A 309 16.68 -7.35 -6.65
C ILE A 309 15.68 -6.92 -7.73
N LEU A 310 15.50 -7.72 -8.76
CA LEU A 310 14.55 -7.45 -9.82
C LEU A 310 13.11 -7.41 -9.29
N PHE A 311 12.75 -8.35 -8.44
CA PHE A 311 11.44 -8.39 -7.78
C PHE A 311 11.23 -7.17 -6.88
N GLY A 312 12.19 -6.83 -6.03
CA GLY A 312 12.17 -5.64 -5.17
C GLY A 312 11.94 -4.35 -5.95
N ALA A 313 12.56 -4.22 -7.12
CA ALA A 313 12.38 -3.05 -7.98
C ALA A 313 10.93 -2.86 -8.45
N THR A 314 10.15 -3.95 -8.58
CA THR A 314 8.74 -3.86 -8.98
C THR A 314 7.81 -3.54 -7.82
N ILE A 315 8.11 -4.04 -6.61
CA ILE A 315 7.25 -3.93 -5.42
C ILE A 315 6.93 -2.48 -5.09
N GLY A 316 7.96 -1.65 -4.98
CA GLY A 316 7.79 -0.25 -4.63
C GLY A 316 6.94 0.53 -5.63
N ASN A 317 7.16 0.26 -6.89
CA ASN A 317 6.53 0.98 -7.99
C ASN A 317 5.08 0.57 -8.23
N ILE A 318 4.77 -0.73 -8.28
CA ILE A 318 3.40 -1.22 -8.54
C ILE A 318 2.44 -0.65 -7.49
N LEU A 319 2.79 -0.71 -6.20
CA LEU A 319 1.94 -0.19 -5.13
C LEU A 319 1.72 1.33 -5.23
N MET A 320 2.75 2.10 -5.63
CA MET A 320 2.67 3.55 -5.79
C MET A 320 1.84 3.96 -7.01
N LEU A 321 1.87 3.16 -8.08
CA LEU A 321 1.23 3.52 -9.35
C LEU A 321 -0.30 3.43 -9.32
N GLN A 322 -0.90 2.60 -8.48
CA GLN A 322 -2.36 2.49 -8.38
C GLN A 322 -3.04 3.82 -8.06
N PRO A 323 -2.68 4.52 -6.96
CA PRO A 323 -3.25 5.83 -6.67
C PRO A 323 -2.92 6.88 -7.73
N LEU A 324 -1.75 6.80 -8.36
CA LEU A 324 -1.35 7.71 -9.45
C LEU A 324 -2.23 7.53 -10.69
N LEU A 325 -2.42 6.31 -11.16
CA LEU A 325 -3.25 5.99 -12.33
C LEU A 325 -4.69 6.43 -12.12
N ILE A 326 -5.25 6.18 -10.93
CA ILE A 326 -6.61 6.58 -10.59
C ILE A 326 -6.73 8.11 -10.56
N SER A 327 -5.78 8.80 -9.91
CA SER A 327 -5.81 10.26 -9.83
C SER A 327 -5.55 10.94 -11.17
N GLN A 328 -4.74 10.35 -12.03
CA GLN A 328 -4.50 10.85 -13.37
C GLN A 328 -5.72 10.69 -14.27
N ARG A 329 -6.40 9.55 -14.21
CA ARG A 329 -7.55 9.24 -15.08
C ARG A 329 -8.83 9.92 -14.63
N PHE A 330 -9.09 9.96 -13.33
CA PHE A 330 -10.38 10.38 -12.77
C PHE A 330 -10.34 11.71 -12.02
N GLY A 331 -9.15 12.31 -11.86
CA GLY A 331 -9.00 13.56 -11.10
C GLY A 331 -9.09 13.32 -9.59
N VAL A 332 -9.44 14.38 -8.84
CA VAL A 332 -9.35 14.38 -7.38
C VAL A 332 -10.70 14.55 -6.66
N VAL A 333 -11.78 14.85 -7.37
CA VAL A 333 -13.12 15.13 -6.78
C VAL A 333 -13.62 13.93 -5.97
N ASP A 334 -13.83 12.79 -6.61
CA ASP A 334 -14.28 11.56 -5.97
C ASP A 334 -13.13 10.54 -5.78
N TYR A 335 -11.88 11.00 -5.82
CA TYR A 335 -10.69 10.15 -5.71
C TYR A 335 -10.75 9.17 -4.52
N PRO A 336 -11.09 9.58 -3.28
CA PRO A 336 -11.12 8.66 -2.14
C PRO A 336 -12.07 7.49 -2.36
N ARG A 337 -13.24 7.74 -2.94
CA ARG A 337 -14.25 6.71 -3.22
C ARG A 337 -13.82 5.77 -4.34
N ILE A 338 -13.26 6.33 -5.42
CA ILE A 338 -12.78 5.56 -6.58
C ILE A 338 -11.61 4.68 -6.16
N PHE A 339 -10.62 5.26 -5.47
CA PHE A 339 -9.46 4.52 -5.00
C PHE A 339 -9.83 3.50 -3.91
N GLY A 340 -10.67 3.89 -2.94
CA GLY A 340 -11.14 2.99 -1.88
C GLY A 340 -11.87 1.76 -2.43
N ARG A 341 -12.71 1.94 -3.48
CA ARG A 341 -13.38 0.81 -4.14
C ARG A 341 -12.41 -0.10 -4.91
N SER A 342 -11.45 0.48 -5.62
CA SER A 342 -10.40 -0.31 -6.27
C SER A 342 -9.58 -1.08 -5.25
N GLN A 343 -9.21 -0.43 -4.14
CA GLN A 343 -8.44 -1.03 -3.04
C GLN A 343 -9.21 -2.17 -2.36
N PHE A 344 -10.51 -2.02 -2.16
CA PHE A 344 -11.36 -3.10 -1.63
C PHE A 344 -11.22 -4.39 -2.43
N PHE A 345 -11.36 -4.32 -3.75
CA PHE A 345 -11.18 -5.49 -4.60
C PHE A 345 -9.73 -6.00 -4.61
N THR A 346 -8.77 -5.10 -4.58
CA THR A 346 -7.34 -5.45 -4.52
C THR A 346 -7.01 -6.26 -3.26
N MET A 347 -7.70 -6.00 -2.14
CA MET A 347 -7.50 -6.75 -0.88
C MET A 347 -7.82 -8.25 -1.02
N PHE A 348 -8.70 -8.66 -1.95
CA PHE A 348 -8.90 -10.09 -2.24
C PHE A 348 -7.64 -10.72 -2.84
N GLY A 349 -6.91 -10.00 -3.69
CA GLY A 349 -5.61 -10.46 -4.17
C GLY A 349 -4.58 -10.52 -3.04
N VAL A 350 -4.49 -9.46 -2.24
CA VAL A 350 -3.53 -9.37 -1.11
C VAL A 350 -3.76 -10.48 -0.08
N ALA A 351 -5.02 -10.79 0.26
CA ALA A 351 -5.36 -11.85 1.19
C ALA A 351 -5.25 -13.24 0.55
N GLY A 352 -5.68 -13.39 -0.70
CA GLY A 352 -5.70 -14.68 -1.40
C GLY A 352 -4.35 -15.13 -1.92
N GLY A 353 -3.44 -14.20 -2.22
CA GLY A 353 -2.11 -14.53 -2.77
C GLY A 353 -1.30 -15.46 -1.88
N PRO A 354 -1.05 -15.11 -0.61
CA PRO A 354 -0.34 -15.97 0.33
C PRO A 354 -1.01 -17.33 0.52
N LEU A 355 -2.34 -17.37 0.61
CA LEU A 355 -3.11 -18.61 0.73
C LEU A 355 -2.93 -19.50 -0.49
N LEU A 356 -3.03 -18.94 -1.70
CA LEU A 356 -2.85 -19.69 -2.94
C LEU A 356 -1.44 -20.26 -3.05
N LEU A 357 -0.41 -19.44 -2.81
CA LEU A 357 0.98 -19.89 -2.93
C LEU A 357 1.35 -20.90 -1.84
N GLY A 358 0.84 -20.73 -0.62
CA GLY A 358 1.03 -21.69 0.46
C GLY A 358 0.35 -23.04 0.17
N TRP A 359 -0.90 -23.03 -0.28
CA TRP A 359 -1.60 -24.25 -0.69
C TRP A 359 -0.90 -24.97 -1.84
N LEU A 360 -0.42 -24.24 -2.83
CA LEU A 360 0.37 -24.82 -3.93
C LEU A 360 1.68 -25.42 -3.44
N TYR A 361 2.36 -24.78 -2.48
CA TYR A 361 3.57 -25.32 -1.87
C TYR A 361 3.27 -26.66 -1.19
N ASP A 362 2.25 -26.71 -0.34
CA ASP A 362 1.86 -27.95 0.39
C ASP A 362 1.44 -29.07 -0.56
N SER A 363 0.77 -28.75 -1.67
CA SER A 363 0.28 -29.71 -2.64
C SER A 363 1.36 -30.22 -3.61
N THR A 364 2.38 -29.43 -3.89
CA THR A 364 3.43 -29.77 -4.88
C THR A 364 4.79 -30.09 -4.26
N GLY A 365 4.95 -29.87 -2.95
CA GLY A 365 6.16 -30.18 -2.20
C GLY A 365 7.35 -29.27 -2.51
N GLY A 366 7.11 -28.04 -3.02
CA GLY A 366 8.19 -27.12 -3.29
C GLY A 366 7.76 -25.77 -3.87
N TYR A 367 8.71 -24.85 -4.00
CA TYR A 367 8.44 -23.47 -4.41
C TYR A 367 8.35 -23.21 -5.92
N ARG A 368 8.72 -24.17 -6.75
CA ARG A 368 8.73 -23.99 -8.21
C ARG A 368 7.34 -23.66 -8.75
N THR A 369 6.34 -24.49 -8.42
CA THR A 369 4.95 -24.32 -8.87
C THR A 369 4.30 -23.06 -8.32
N PRO A 370 4.36 -22.75 -6.99
CA PRO A 370 3.83 -21.50 -6.44
C PRO A 370 4.35 -20.25 -7.16
N TYR A 371 5.66 -20.15 -7.35
CA TYR A 371 6.26 -18.97 -7.98
C TYR A 371 5.95 -18.87 -9.48
N LEU A 372 5.81 -19.98 -10.20
CA LEU A 372 5.36 -19.98 -11.60
C LEU A 372 3.89 -19.56 -11.72
N VAL A 373 3.02 -19.99 -10.81
CA VAL A 373 1.63 -19.52 -10.77
C VAL A 373 1.57 -18.04 -10.41
N GLY A 374 2.37 -17.58 -9.45
CA GLY A 374 2.52 -16.16 -9.14
C GLY A 374 3.00 -15.35 -10.35
N ALA A 375 3.97 -15.87 -11.12
CA ALA A 375 4.44 -15.27 -12.36
C ALA A 375 3.33 -15.17 -13.41
N ALA A 376 2.56 -16.24 -13.60
CA ALA A 376 1.43 -16.26 -14.53
C ALA A 376 0.33 -15.24 -14.12
N CYS A 377 0.02 -15.14 -12.81
CA CYS A 377 -0.88 -14.13 -12.29
C CYS A 377 -0.36 -12.71 -12.58
N SER A 378 0.92 -12.43 -12.28
CA SER A 378 1.49 -11.10 -12.56
C SER A 378 1.49 -10.77 -14.04
N PHE A 379 1.83 -11.71 -14.90
CA PHE A 379 1.80 -11.54 -16.36
C PHE A 379 0.38 -11.26 -16.86
N THR A 380 -0.62 -12.00 -16.36
CA THR A 380 -2.04 -11.75 -16.64
C THR A 380 -2.44 -10.35 -16.21
N GLY A 381 -2.01 -9.90 -15.02
CA GLY A 381 -2.16 -8.51 -14.58
C GLY A 381 -1.59 -7.51 -15.60
N GLY A 382 -0.40 -7.77 -16.14
CA GLY A 382 0.24 -6.97 -17.18
C GLY A 382 -0.60 -6.85 -18.46
N ILE A 383 -1.16 -7.97 -18.94
CA ILE A 383 -2.07 -7.99 -20.09
C ILE A 383 -3.34 -7.17 -19.80
N VAL A 384 -3.93 -7.34 -18.61
CA VAL A 384 -5.15 -6.61 -18.21
C VAL A 384 -4.87 -5.12 -18.07
N PHE A 385 -3.70 -4.69 -17.61
CA PHE A 385 -3.28 -3.28 -17.64
C PHE A 385 -3.28 -2.71 -19.06
N MET A 386 -2.74 -3.45 -20.02
CA MET A 386 -2.76 -3.02 -21.44
C MET A 386 -4.18 -2.96 -21.99
N TRP A 387 -5.03 -3.94 -21.62
CA TRP A 387 -6.43 -3.95 -22.02
C TRP A 387 -7.23 -2.79 -21.41
N ALA A 388 -6.94 -2.36 -20.20
CA ALA A 388 -7.58 -1.22 -19.54
C ALA A 388 -7.46 0.08 -20.36
N GLY A 389 -6.36 0.23 -21.08
CA GLY A 389 -6.09 1.38 -21.94
C GLY A 389 -5.30 2.49 -21.25
N PRO A 390 -5.10 3.63 -21.93
CA PRO A 390 -4.29 4.72 -21.40
C PRO A 390 -4.99 5.47 -20.27
N ALA A 391 -4.21 5.89 -19.29
CA ALA A 391 -4.63 6.81 -18.22
C ALA A 391 -4.60 8.27 -18.73
N THR A 392 -5.28 8.54 -19.86
CA THR A 392 -5.40 9.92 -20.36
C THR A 392 -6.38 10.69 -19.48
N GLU A 393 -6.04 11.94 -19.16
CA GLU A 393 -6.96 12.84 -18.44
C GLU A 393 -8.30 12.90 -19.17
N PRO A 394 -9.44 12.90 -18.44
CA PRO A 394 -10.72 13.19 -19.07
C PRO A 394 -10.62 14.56 -19.73
N ALA A 395 -11.15 14.69 -20.94
CA ALA A 395 -11.30 16.00 -21.57
C ALA A 395 -12.04 16.89 -20.56
N THR A 396 -11.36 17.92 -20.06
CA THR A 396 -11.88 18.77 -19.00
C THR A 396 -13.19 19.37 -19.44
N VAL A 397 -14.28 18.99 -18.81
CA VAL A 397 -15.50 19.80 -18.81
C VAL A 397 -15.14 21.07 -18.05
N GLY A 398 -14.85 22.14 -18.80
CA GLY A 398 -14.41 23.44 -18.29
C GLY A 398 -12.88 23.57 -18.17
N ALA A 399 -12.21 23.81 -19.29
CA ALA A 399 -10.83 24.29 -19.29
C ALA A 399 -10.77 25.68 -18.65
N GLY A 400 -10.53 25.72 -17.34
CA GLY A 400 -10.21 26.94 -16.63
C GLY A 400 -8.85 27.52 -17.10
N PRO A 401 -8.53 28.76 -16.75
CA PRO A 401 -7.43 29.58 -17.32
C PRO A 401 -6.01 28.98 -17.23
N LEU A 402 -5.76 27.95 -16.39
CA LEU A 402 -4.43 27.38 -16.18
C LEU A 402 -3.84 26.63 -17.39
N LEU A 403 -4.66 26.06 -18.28
CA LEU A 403 -4.15 25.41 -19.50
C LEU A 403 -3.73 26.43 -20.56
N ARG A 404 -4.30 27.65 -20.55
CA ARG A 404 -3.84 28.76 -21.41
C ARG A 404 -2.47 29.28 -21.00
N TYR A 405 -2.15 29.26 -19.70
CA TYR A 405 -0.85 29.70 -19.20
C TYR A 405 0.29 28.77 -19.65
N ARG A 406 0.07 27.48 -19.64
CA ARG A 406 1.08 26.49 -20.06
C ARG A 406 1.36 26.54 -21.57
N ARG A 407 0.35 26.76 -22.40
CA ARG A 407 0.56 26.94 -23.85
C ARG A 407 1.30 28.24 -24.19
N ARG A 408 1.07 29.33 -23.46
CA ARG A 408 1.83 30.58 -23.66
C ARG A 408 3.28 30.43 -23.22
N ALA A 409 3.56 29.82 -22.08
CA ALA A 409 4.92 29.60 -21.59
C ALA A 409 5.77 28.64 -22.46
N MET A 410 5.14 27.81 -23.29
CA MET A 410 5.81 26.92 -24.24
C MET A 410 5.94 27.55 -25.66
N SER A 411 5.20 28.59 -25.98
CA SER A 411 5.31 29.29 -27.27
C SER A 411 6.29 30.50 -27.20
N GLU A 412 6.77 30.86 -26.01
CA GLU A 412 7.73 31.95 -25.76
C GLU A 412 9.14 31.43 -25.41
N ARG A 413 9.39 30.15 -25.62
CA ARG A 413 10.70 29.51 -25.60
C ARG A 413 10.90 28.82 -26.95
#